data_17998d442ed99674f24c6c40e5fbd796
#
_entry.id   17998d442ed99674f24c6c40e5fbd796
#
_cell.length_a   1.000
_cell.length_b   1.000
_cell.length_c   1.000
_cell.angle_alpha   90.00
_cell.angle_beta   90.00
_cell.angle_gamma   90.00
#
_symmetry.space_group_name_H-M   'P 1'
#
loop_
_entity.id
_entity.type
_entity.pdbx_description
1 polymer ?
#
loop_
_entity_poly.entity_id
_entity_poly.type
_entity_poly.pdbx_seq_one_letter_code
_entity_poly.pdbx_strand_id
1 'polypeptide(L)'
;ANKIAYPNKFTDLTADVHTIDKACTETLESKSLLKIFEYILMFVNFLNSGTNRAGVAGFKLNTLAKLRDAKTTDNKQNMLHIMVQFMEDKHPELLKFPDEIPHVMEVSKVAGAQLEGDVNALAKSVKDIEVAVKHVSDADIPDKEPFVEIMTKFLEHATQEVDSLKAQYARMKEHYVAVIKYFGEDASKVIPPEEFFPAIANFVTSWNQAIAENTKIREEAARKA
;
A
#
# COMPACT_ATOMS: atom_id res chain seq x y z
N ALA A 1 32.49 1.28 -8.17
CA ALA A 1 31.51 1.48 -7.08
C ALA A 1 30.07 1.23 -7.59
N ASN A 2 29.64 1.82 -8.71
CA ASN A 2 28.24 1.71 -9.19
C ASN A 2 27.81 0.29 -9.59
N LYS A 3 28.68 -0.51 -10.22
CA LYS A 3 28.37 -1.91 -10.59
C LYS A 3 28.13 -2.79 -9.36
N ILE A 4 28.82 -2.57 -8.26
CA ILE A 4 28.69 -3.37 -7.02
C ILE A 4 27.37 -3.01 -6.30
N ALA A 5 26.95 -1.76 -6.35
CA ALA A 5 25.73 -1.30 -5.69
C ALA A 5 24.44 -1.54 -6.51
N TYR A 6 24.57 -1.77 -7.83
CA TYR A 6 23.43 -1.91 -8.75
C TYR A 6 22.47 -3.04 -8.37
N PRO A 7 22.93 -4.30 -8.14
CA PRO A 7 22.02 -5.42 -7.88
C PRO A 7 21.12 -5.18 -6.65
N ASN A 8 21.70 -4.66 -5.57
CA ASN A 8 20.95 -4.38 -4.35
C ASN A 8 19.89 -3.30 -4.58
N LYS A 9 20.31 -2.18 -5.20
CA LYS A 9 19.37 -1.08 -5.52
C LYS A 9 18.24 -1.52 -6.45
N PHE A 10 18.55 -2.32 -7.48
CA PHE A 10 17.53 -2.86 -8.37
C PHE A 10 16.56 -3.76 -7.65
N THR A 11 17.06 -4.67 -6.79
CA THR A 11 16.23 -5.58 -6.00
C THR A 11 15.33 -4.81 -5.05
N ASP A 12 15.86 -3.85 -4.31
CA ASP A 12 15.10 -3.05 -3.35
C ASP A 12 13.99 -2.24 -4.04
N LEU A 13 14.33 -1.52 -5.13
CA LEU A 13 13.35 -0.73 -5.87
C LEU A 13 12.27 -1.61 -6.53
N THR A 14 12.63 -2.79 -7.03
CA THR A 14 11.66 -3.74 -7.58
C THR A 14 10.71 -4.24 -6.51
N ALA A 15 11.21 -4.54 -5.30
CA ALA A 15 10.39 -4.95 -4.18
C ALA A 15 9.43 -3.83 -3.73
N ASP A 16 9.91 -2.59 -3.66
CA ASP A 16 9.12 -1.42 -3.29
C ASP A 16 7.98 -1.16 -4.29
N VAL A 17 8.30 -1.15 -5.59
CA VAL A 17 7.30 -1.01 -6.66
C VAL A 17 6.25 -2.13 -6.58
N HIS A 18 6.71 -3.38 -6.37
CA HIS A 18 5.82 -4.53 -6.26
C HIS A 18 4.90 -4.43 -5.04
N THR A 19 5.40 -4.01 -3.88
CA THR A 19 4.62 -3.86 -2.66
C THR A 19 3.48 -2.87 -2.84
N ILE A 20 3.77 -1.69 -3.43
CA ILE A 20 2.72 -0.69 -3.69
C ILE A 20 1.73 -1.19 -4.75
N ASP A 21 2.20 -1.80 -5.84
CA ASP A 21 1.35 -2.33 -6.91
C ASP A 21 0.38 -3.42 -6.38
N LYS A 22 0.88 -4.30 -5.54
CA LYS A 22 0.08 -5.32 -4.87
C LYS A 22 -0.94 -4.73 -3.92
N ALA A 23 -0.54 -3.79 -3.06
CA ALA A 23 -1.47 -3.11 -2.15
C ALA A 23 -2.60 -2.40 -2.93
N CYS A 24 -2.28 -1.76 -4.06
CA CYS A 24 -3.28 -1.15 -4.93
C CYS A 24 -4.28 -2.18 -5.48
N THR A 25 -3.76 -3.25 -6.06
CA THR A 25 -4.58 -4.32 -6.68
C THR A 25 -5.48 -4.99 -5.64
N GLU A 26 -4.90 -5.40 -4.51
CA GLU A 26 -5.63 -6.02 -3.40
C GLU A 26 -6.75 -5.12 -2.88
N THR A 27 -6.45 -3.83 -2.69
CA THR A 27 -7.44 -2.85 -2.20
C THR A 27 -8.61 -2.65 -3.17
N LEU A 28 -8.36 -2.67 -4.49
CA LEU A 28 -9.40 -2.53 -5.51
C LEU A 28 -10.21 -3.82 -5.71
N GLU A 29 -9.60 -4.98 -5.53
CA GLU A 29 -10.21 -6.29 -5.80
C GLU A 29 -10.88 -6.93 -4.58
N SER A 30 -10.53 -6.49 -3.35
CA SER A 30 -11.11 -7.04 -2.12
C SER A 30 -12.61 -6.77 -2.02
N LYS A 31 -13.40 -7.81 -2.26
CA LYS A 31 -14.86 -7.75 -2.11
C LYS A 31 -15.27 -7.60 -0.65
N SER A 32 -14.53 -8.21 0.24
CA SER A 32 -14.80 -8.14 1.69
C SER A 32 -14.54 -6.74 2.23
N LEU A 33 -13.46 -6.06 1.81
CA LEU A 33 -13.19 -4.68 2.19
C LEU A 33 -14.30 -3.73 1.68
N LEU A 34 -14.71 -3.89 0.41
CA LEU A 34 -15.81 -3.12 -0.15
C LEU A 34 -17.10 -3.31 0.66
N LYS A 35 -17.41 -4.55 1.00
CA LYS A 35 -18.60 -4.88 1.79
C LYS A 35 -18.55 -4.29 3.20
N ILE A 36 -17.40 -4.32 3.84
CA ILE A 36 -17.17 -3.66 5.14
C ILE A 36 -17.42 -2.15 5.01
N PHE A 37 -16.96 -1.50 3.94
CA PHE A 37 -17.19 -0.07 3.72
C PHE A 37 -18.67 0.27 3.48
N GLU A 38 -19.42 -0.59 2.80
CA GLU A 38 -20.88 -0.45 2.68
C GLU A 38 -21.55 -0.48 4.07
N TYR A 39 -21.15 -1.41 4.92
CA TYR A 39 -21.67 -1.47 6.30
C TYR A 39 -21.24 -0.25 7.12
N ILE A 40 -20.00 0.22 7.01
CA ILE A 40 -19.58 1.47 7.66
C ILE A 40 -20.47 2.63 7.23
N LEU A 41 -20.76 2.76 5.95
CA LEU A 41 -21.64 3.79 5.43
C LEU A 41 -23.07 3.70 5.99
N MET A 42 -23.60 2.47 6.08
CA MET A 42 -24.90 2.22 6.70
C MET A 42 -24.92 2.63 8.18
N PHE A 43 -23.90 2.23 8.96
CA PHE A 43 -23.77 2.61 10.37
C PHE A 43 -23.63 4.12 10.55
N VAL A 44 -22.81 4.79 9.75
CA VAL A 44 -22.64 6.25 9.80
C VAL A 44 -23.95 6.96 9.49
N ASN A 45 -24.70 6.52 8.49
CA ASN A 45 -26.01 7.08 8.14
C ASN A 45 -27.07 6.83 9.22
N PHE A 46 -27.06 5.65 9.83
CA PHE A 46 -27.95 5.31 10.94
C PHE A 46 -27.69 6.21 12.15
N LEU A 47 -26.44 6.39 12.55
CA LEU A 47 -26.07 7.25 13.69
C LEU A 47 -26.41 8.73 13.44
N ASN A 48 -26.33 9.16 12.20
CA ASN A 48 -26.67 10.52 11.81
C ASN A 48 -28.16 10.70 11.44
N SER A 49 -28.98 9.64 11.60
CA SER A 49 -30.40 9.73 11.28
C SER A 49 -31.08 10.83 12.10
N GLY A 50 -31.94 11.63 11.45
CA GLY A 50 -32.56 12.78 12.07
C GLY A 50 -31.69 14.04 12.15
N THR A 51 -30.47 14.01 11.64
CA THR A 51 -29.61 15.19 11.52
C THR A 51 -29.41 15.58 10.05
N ASN A 52 -28.90 16.77 9.80
CA ASN A 52 -28.52 17.24 8.45
C ASN A 52 -27.30 16.52 7.86
N ARG A 53 -26.72 15.55 8.57
CA ARG A 53 -25.59 14.71 8.16
C ARG A 53 -26.01 13.30 7.75
N ALA A 54 -27.31 12.99 7.78
CA ALA A 54 -27.84 11.71 7.36
C ALA A 54 -27.91 11.60 5.82
N GLY A 55 -27.90 10.35 5.30
CA GLY A 55 -28.11 10.08 3.88
C GLY A 55 -26.93 10.40 2.98
N VAL A 56 -25.70 10.39 3.51
CA VAL A 56 -24.48 10.56 2.70
C VAL A 56 -24.25 9.33 1.82
N ALA A 57 -23.80 9.54 0.58
CA ALA A 57 -23.51 8.48 -0.39
C ALA A 57 -22.11 7.88 -0.25
N GLY A 58 -21.24 8.44 0.61
CA GLY A 58 -19.90 7.99 0.82
C GLY A 58 -19.24 8.67 2.02
N PHE A 59 -18.04 8.24 2.37
CA PHE A 59 -17.24 8.83 3.43
C PHE A 59 -15.77 8.92 3.00
N LYS A 60 -15.02 9.81 3.61
CA LYS A 60 -13.59 9.93 3.41
C LYS A 60 -12.83 8.92 4.27
N LEU A 61 -11.65 8.48 3.83
CA LEU A 61 -10.81 7.51 4.56
C LEU A 61 -10.50 7.93 6.00
N ASN A 62 -10.37 9.23 6.28
CA ASN A 62 -10.16 9.72 7.64
C ASN A 62 -11.34 9.41 8.59
N THR A 63 -12.51 9.06 8.06
CA THR A 63 -13.66 8.61 8.85
C THR A 63 -13.41 7.27 9.52
N LEU A 64 -12.56 6.41 8.95
CA LEU A 64 -12.21 5.11 9.54
C LEU A 64 -11.59 5.27 10.94
N ALA A 65 -10.75 6.26 11.15
CA ALA A 65 -10.19 6.55 12.48
C ALA A 65 -11.27 6.94 13.50
N LYS A 66 -12.30 7.67 13.07
CA LYS A 66 -13.40 8.13 13.95
C LYS A 66 -14.25 6.99 14.49
N LEU A 67 -14.29 5.83 13.81
CA LEU A 67 -15.04 4.66 14.30
C LEU A 67 -14.46 4.13 15.62
N ARG A 68 -13.15 4.24 15.81
CA ARG A 68 -12.47 3.88 17.04
C ARG A 68 -12.72 4.91 18.16
N ASP A 69 -12.83 6.19 17.79
CA ASP A 69 -13.01 7.27 18.74
C ASP A 69 -14.46 7.42 19.22
N ALA A 70 -15.42 6.92 18.42
CA ALA A 70 -16.85 6.97 18.77
C ALA A 70 -17.20 5.91 19.82
N LYS A 71 -17.22 6.31 21.09
CA LYS A 71 -17.48 5.44 22.24
C LYS A 71 -18.98 5.28 22.49
N THR A 72 -19.33 4.12 23.06
CA THR A 72 -20.67 3.88 23.64
C THR A 72 -20.91 4.78 24.87
N THR A 73 -22.17 4.92 25.26
CA THR A 73 -22.58 5.77 26.39
C THR A 73 -21.91 5.38 27.72
N ASP A 74 -21.62 4.09 27.90
CA ASP A 74 -20.93 3.53 29.06
C ASP A 74 -19.39 3.57 28.96
N ASN A 75 -18.84 4.09 27.83
CA ASN A 75 -17.42 4.15 27.53
C ASN A 75 -16.66 2.81 27.51
N LYS A 76 -17.38 1.67 27.53
CA LYS A 76 -16.73 0.33 27.53
C LYS A 76 -16.36 -0.16 26.16
N GLN A 77 -17.11 0.25 25.16
CA GLN A 77 -16.92 -0.14 23.77
C GLN A 77 -16.89 1.10 22.86
N ASN A 78 -16.51 0.93 21.63
CA ASN A 78 -16.60 1.93 20.59
C ASN A 78 -17.39 1.37 19.39
N MET A 79 -17.64 2.21 18.39
CA MET A 79 -18.39 1.82 17.22
C MET A 79 -17.80 0.61 16.50
N LEU A 80 -16.47 0.49 16.48
CA LEU A 80 -15.80 -0.62 15.83
C LEU A 80 -16.09 -1.96 16.50
N HIS A 81 -16.17 -1.99 17.85
CA HIS A 81 -16.59 -3.19 18.60
C HIS A 81 -18.00 -3.65 18.22
N ILE A 82 -18.94 -2.68 18.11
CA ILE A 82 -20.34 -2.98 17.74
C ILE A 82 -20.39 -3.53 16.30
N MET A 83 -19.63 -2.92 15.39
CA MET A 83 -19.58 -3.38 14.00
C MET A 83 -18.99 -4.79 13.89
N VAL A 84 -17.87 -5.05 14.58
CA VAL A 84 -17.26 -6.39 14.61
C VAL A 84 -18.23 -7.41 15.17
N GLN A 85 -18.92 -7.11 16.28
CA GLN A 85 -19.92 -8.01 16.84
C GLN A 85 -21.06 -8.28 15.86
N PHE A 86 -21.56 -7.27 15.18
CA PHE A 86 -22.56 -7.44 14.13
C PHE A 86 -22.06 -8.35 13.00
N MET A 87 -20.79 -8.18 12.58
CA MET A 87 -20.20 -9.05 11.56
C MET A 87 -20.04 -10.48 12.06
N GLU A 88 -19.59 -10.68 13.29
CA GLU A 88 -19.51 -12.02 13.91
C GLU A 88 -20.86 -12.76 13.86
N ASP A 89 -21.96 -12.04 14.12
CA ASP A 89 -23.29 -12.62 14.17
C ASP A 89 -23.93 -12.85 12.80
N LYS A 90 -23.65 -12.00 11.82
CA LYS A 90 -24.36 -11.96 10.54
C LYS A 90 -23.51 -12.28 9.33
N HIS A 91 -22.23 -11.96 9.37
CA HIS A 91 -21.29 -12.02 8.24
C HIS A 91 -19.88 -12.44 8.69
N PRO A 92 -19.74 -13.62 9.34
CA PRO A 92 -18.45 -14.06 9.91
C PRO A 92 -17.34 -14.20 8.84
N GLU A 93 -17.71 -14.40 7.58
CA GLU A 93 -16.79 -14.45 6.45
C GLU A 93 -16.04 -13.13 6.25
N LEU A 94 -16.66 -11.99 6.59
CA LEU A 94 -16.06 -10.66 6.42
C LEU A 94 -15.01 -10.32 7.48
N LEU A 95 -14.96 -11.07 8.58
CA LEU A 95 -13.96 -10.80 9.64
C LEU A 95 -12.53 -10.95 9.14
N LYS A 96 -12.31 -11.79 8.12
CA LYS A 96 -11.01 -12.10 7.54
C LYS A 96 -10.62 -11.21 6.37
N PHE A 97 -11.33 -10.09 6.14
CA PHE A 97 -10.94 -9.18 5.05
C PHE A 97 -9.47 -8.72 5.11
N PRO A 98 -8.82 -8.62 6.29
CA PRO A 98 -7.41 -8.27 6.35
C PRO A 98 -6.49 -9.23 5.58
N ASP A 99 -6.90 -10.51 5.46
CA ASP A 99 -6.14 -11.53 4.72
C ASP A 99 -6.17 -11.29 3.19
N GLU A 100 -7.13 -10.50 2.69
CA GLU A 100 -7.25 -10.13 1.27
C GLU A 100 -6.35 -8.95 0.88
N ILE A 101 -5.82 -8.19 1.86
CA ILE A 101 -5.03 -6.97 1.64
C ILE A 101 -3.72 -6.94 2.45
N PRO A 102 -2.91 -8.01 2.44
CA PRO A 102 -1.73 -8.11 3.31
C PRO A 102 -0.68 -7.04 3.01
N HIS A 103 -0.48 -6.65 1.74
CA HIS A 103 0.55 -5.67 1.36
C HIS A 103 0.24 -4.25 1.82
N VAL A 104 -1.02 -3.92 2.13
CA VAL A 104 -1.38 -2.60 2.68
C VAL A 104 -0.61 -2.27 3.96
N MET A 105 -0.33 -3.29 4.79
CA MET A 105 0.45 -3.13 6.03
C MET A 105 1.94 -2.84 5.76
N GLU A 106 2.44 -3.20 4.58
CA GLU A 106 3.85 -3.08 4.24
C GLU A 106 4.19 -1.75 3.56
N VAL A 107 3.21 -1.12 2.90
CA VAL A 107 3.42 0.14 2.16
C VAL A 107 3.98 1.26 3.05
N SER A 108 3.63 1.29 4.33
CA SER A 108 4.16 2.30 5.28
C SER A 108 5.67 2.24 5.47
N LYS A 109 6.32 1.15 5.04
CA LYS A 109 7.78 0.95 5.09
C LYS A 109 8.47 1.41 3.81
N VAL A 110 7.69 1.73 2.76
CA VAL A 110 8.19 2.13 1.45
C VAL A 110 8.22 3.65 1.35
N ALA A 111 9.32 4.22 0.90
CA ALA A 111 9.46 5.65 0.63
C ALA A 111 8.89 6.01 -0.75
N GLY A 112 7.58 5.88 -0.93
CA GLY A 112 6.88 6.01 -2.21
C GLY A 112 7.06 7.38 -2.88
N ALA A 113 7.14 8.45 -2.09
CA ALA A 113 7.40 9.81 -2.59
C ALA A 113 8.76 9.96 -3.31
N GLN A 114 9.76 9.14 -2.93
CA GLN A 114 11.11 9.19 -3.51
C GLN A 114 11.30 8.17 -4.64
N LEU A 115 10.41 7.21 -4.78
CA LEU A 115 10.57 6.05 -5.64
C LEU A 115 10.79 6.43 -7.12
N GLU A 116 10.07 7.45 -7.64
CA GLU A 116 10.28 7.96 -9.00
C GLU A 116 11.69 8.49 -9.22
N GLY A 117 12.19 9.26 -8.26
CA GLY A 117 13.54 9.78 -8.27
C GLY A 117 14.59 8.68 -8.26
N ASP A 118 14.38 7.67 -7.43
CA ASP A 118 15.32 6.55 -7.27
C ASP A 118 15.35 5.64 -8.50
N VAL A 119 14.20 5.34 -9.12
CA VAL A 119 14.12 4.61 -10.39
C VAL A 119 14.84 5.38 -11.52
N ASN A 120 14.63 6.70 -11.59
CA ASN A 120 15.30 7.55 -12.58
C ASN A 120 16.81 7.64 -12.31
N ALA A 121 17.23 7.72 -11.05
CA ALA A 121 18.65 7.74 -10.67
C ALA A 121 19.35 6.42 -11.02
N LEU A 122 18.68 5.27 -10.81
CA LEU A 122 19.20 3.96 -11.22
C LEU A 122 19.37 3.90 -12.74
N ALA A 123 18.36 4.33 -13.50
CA ALA A 123 18.41 4.39 -14.97
C ALA A 123 19.54 5.29 -15.48
N LYS A 124 19.72 6.45 -14.83
CA LYS A 124 20.83 7.35 -15.17
C LYS A 124 22.17 6.70 -14.89
N SER A 125 22.32 5.99 -13.76
CA SER A 125 23.59 5.33 -13.43
C SER A 125 24.00 4.27 -14.46
N VAL A 126 23.03 3.55 -15.05
CA VAL A 126 23.30 2.58 -16.13
C VAL A 126 23.77 3.31 -17.38
N LYS A 127 23.14 4.42 -17.76
CA LYS A 127 23.58 5.26 -18.90
C LYS A 127 24.98 5.85 -18.70
N ASP A 128 25.29 6.32 -17.49
CA ASP A 128 26.59 6.85 -17.17
C ASP A 128 27.69 5.78 -17.29
N ILE A 129 27.38 4.53 -16.91
CA ILE A 129 28.28 3.39 -17.11
C ILE A 129 28.45 3.09 -18.61
N GLU A 130 27.38 3.12 -19.40
CA GLU A 130 27.42 2.90 -20.84
C GLU A 130 28.34 3.91 -21.52
N VAL A 131 28.22 5.20 -21.20
CA VAL A 131 29.09 6.26 -21.70
C VAL A 131 30.55 6.01 -21.30
N ALA A 132 30.78 5.62 -20.03
CA ALA A 132 32.16 5.35 -19.56
C ALA A 132 32.78 4.15 -20.28
N VAL A 133 32.00 3.07 -20.49
CA VAL A 133 32.49 1.87 -21.24
C VAL A 133 32.80 2.23 -22.68
N LYS A 134 31.98 3.03 -23.32
CA LYS A 134 32.25 3.54 -24.67
C LYS A 134 33.52 4.35 -24.74
N HIS A 135 33.75 5.26 -23.81
CA HIS A 135 35.00 6.03 -23.75
C HIS A 135 36.23 5.12 -23.59
N VAL A 136 36.17 4.08 -22.76
CA VAL A 136 37.27 3.11 -22.62
C VAL A 136 37.44 2.29 -23.90
N SER A 137 36.34 1.89 -24.54
CA SER A 137 36.39 1.15 -25.81
C SER A 137 37.08 1.97 -26.93
N ASP A 138 36.79 3.27 -27.00
CA ASP A 138 37.32 4.17 -28.05
C ASP A 138 38.74 4.65 -27.74
N ALA A 139 39.22 4.56 -26.50
CA ALA A 139 40.54 4.98 -26.07
C ALA A 139 41.61 3.96 -26.46
N ASP A 140 42.84 4.45 -26.72
CA ASP A 140 44.02 3.61 -26.98
C ASP A 140 44.64 3.14 -25.64
N ILE A 141 43.98 2.15 -25.00
CA ILE A 141 44.40 1.60 -23.72
C ILE A 141 44.77 0.10 -23.93
N PRO A 142 45.98 -0.36 -23.54
CA PRO A 142 46.37 -1.75 -23.61
C PRO A 142 45.45 -2.63 -22.74
N ASP A 143 45.19 -3.84 -23.19
CA ASP A 143 44.45 -4.89 -22.43
C ASP A 143 43.04 -4.47 -21.95
N LYS A 144 42.35 -3.54 -22.67
CA LYS A 144 40.99 -3.08 -22.33
C LYS A 144 39.89 -4.09 -22.68
N GLU A 145 40.18 -5.01 -23.62
CA GLU A 145 39.17 -5.93 -24.19
C GLU A 145 38.43 -6.75 -23.14
N PRO A 146 39.06 -7.37 -22.14
CA PRO A 146 38.35 -8.15 -21.12
C PRO A 146 37.41 -7.27 -20.27
N PHE A 147 37.80 -6.02 -19.98
CA PHE A 147 36.96 -5.09 -19.26
C PHE A 147 35.74 -4.68 -20.09
N VAL A 148 35.95 -4.31 -21.35
CA VAL A 148 34.87 -3.90 -22.28
C VAL A 148 33.87 -5.05 -22.46
N GLU A 149 34.35 -6.28 -22.70
CA GLU A 149 33.47 -7.44 -22.87
C GLU A 149 32.59 -7.70 -21.62
N ILE A 150 33.19 -7.71 -20.42
CA ILE A 150 32.48 -7.93 -19.15
C ILE A 150 31.45 -6.82 -18.93
N MET A 151 31.83 -5.59 -19.21
CA MET A 151 30.94 -4.44 -18.97
C MET A 151 29.83 -4.34 -20.02
N THR A 152 30.06 -4.75 -21.25
CA THR A 152 29.02 -4.81 -22.28
C THR A 152 27.95 -5.81 -21.91
N LYS A 153 28.32 -7.04 -21.49
CA LYS A 153 27.37 -8.06 -21.01
C LYS A 153 26.59 -7.56 -19.79
N PHE A 154 27.25 -6.88 -18.87
CA PHE A 154 26.56 -6.28 -17.71
C PHE A 154 25.55 -5.22 -18.16
N LEU A 155 25.91 -4.34 -19.10
CA LEU A 155 25.04 -3.27 -19.58
C LEU A 155 23.82 -3.79 -20.32
N GLU A 156 23.97 -4.84 -21.14
CA GLU A 156 22.84 -5.48 -21.83
C GLU A 156 21.79 -5.96 -20.81
N HIS A 157 22.24 -6.64 -19.74
CA HIS A 157 21.34 -7.12 -18.70
C HIS A 157 20.74 -5.98 -17.87
N ALA A 158 21.57 -5.06 -17.40
CA ALA A 158 21.14 -3.93 -16.57
C ALA A 158 20.17 -2.99 -17.29
N THR A 159 20.32 -2.80 -18.61
CA THR A 159 19.39 -2.00 -19.40
C THR A 159 18.02 -2.67 -19.48
N GLN A 160 17.96 -3.98 -19.73
CA GLN A 160 16.70 -4.72 -19.76
C GLN A 160 15.98 -4.71 -18.40
N GLU A 161 16.74 -4.86 -17.30
CA GLU A 161 16.21 -4.80 -15.94
C GLU A 161 15.64 -3.42 -15.62
N VAL A 162 16.36 -2.36 -15.94
CA VAL A 162 15.90 -0.96 -15.71
C VAL A 162 14.67 -0.63 -16.54
N ASP A 163 14.61 -1.07 -17.80
CA ASP A 163 13.45 -0.82 -18.66
C ASP A 163 12.22 -1.59 -18.13
N SER A 164 12.41 -2.82 -17.67
CA SER A 164 11.36 -3.58 -16.99
C SER A 164 10.88 -2.90 -15.71
N LEU A 165 11.80 -2.41 -14.87
CA LEU A 165 11.45 -1.69 -13.63
C LEU A 165 10.67 -0.41 -13.92
N LYS A 166 11.05 0.36 -14.94
CA LYS A 166 10.30 1.55 -15.37
C LYS A 166 8.88 1.22 -15.81
N ALA A 167 8.71 0.13 -16.57
CA ALA A 167 7.39 -0.32 -17.00
C ALA A 167 6.53 -0.74 -15.80
N GLN A 168 7.12 -1.46 -14.83
CA GLN A 168 6.43 -1.85 -13.59
C GLN A 168 6.05 -0.62 -12.77
N TYR A 169 6.95 0.36 -12.63
CA TYR A 169 6.67 1.61 -11.94
C TYR A 169 5.53 2.39 -12.60
N ALA A 170 5.53 2.51 -13.92
CA ALA A 170 4.45 3.19 -14.66
C ALA A 170 3.09 2.53 -14.41
N ARG A 171 3.02 1.19 -14.47
CA ARG A 171 1.81 0.42 -14.17
C ARG A 171 1.35 0.61 -12.73
N MET A 172 2.27 0.50 -11.77
CA MET A 172 1.99 0.75 -10.35
C MET A 172 1.39 2.14 -10.14
N LYS A 173 1.93 3.17 -10.81
CA LYS A 173 1.43 4.55 -10.74
C LYS A 173 0.00 4.67 -11.27
N GLU A 174 -0.35 3.96 -12.35
CA GLU A 174 -1.71 3.90 -12.87
C GLU A 174 -2.68 3.23 -11.88
N HIS A 175 -2.29 2.11 -11.29
CA HIS A 175 -3.08 1.42 -10.27
C HIS A 175 -3.27 2.31 -9.03
N TYR A 176 -2.23 3.00 -8.59
CA TYR A 176 -2.33 3.91 -7.46
C TYR A 176 -3.27 5.08 -7.72
N VAL A 177 -3.22 5.68 -8.89
CA VAL A 177 -4.20 6.72 -9.31
C VAL A 177 -5.62 6.18 -9.32
N ALA A 178 -5.82 4.94 -9.76
CA ALA A 178 -7.13 4.29 -9.71
C ALA A 178 -7.63 4.11 -8.27
N VAL A 179 -6.77 3.72 -7.34
CA VAL A 179 -7.09 3.63 -5.90
C VAL A 179 -7.50 4.99 -5.35
N ILE A 180 -6.70 6.04 -5.56
CA ILE A 180 -7.00 7.40 -5.10
C ILE A 180 -8.38 7.85 -5.58
N LYS A 181 -8.68 7.66 -6.88
CA LYS A 181 -9.99 7.98 -7.46
C LYS A 181 -11.12 7.14 -6.87
N TYR A 182 -10.89 5.85 -6.68
CA TYR A 182 -11.88 4.93 -6.10
C TYR A 182 -12.33 5.39 -4.71
N PHE A 183 -11.40 5.88 -3.90
CA PHE A 183 -11.69 6.41 -2.56
C PHE A 183 -12.18 7.87 -2.55
N GLY A 184 -12.43 8.46 -3.72
CA GLY A 184 -12.95 9.82 -3.84
C GLY A 184 -11.98 10.90 -3.38
N GLU A 185 -10.69 10.58 -3.33
CA GLU A 185 -9.64 11.56 -3.08
C GLU A 185 -9.27 12.31 -4.37
N ASP A 186 -8.75 13.52 -4.20
CA ASP A 186 -8.39 14.37 -5.32
C ASP A 186 -7.09 13.87 -5.98
N ALA A 187 -7.22 13.18 -7.10
CA ALA A 187 -6.07 12.65 -7.85
C ALA A 187 -5.14 13.73 -8.43
N SER A 188 -5.55 15.01 -8.39
CA SER A 188 -4.65 16.14 -8.76
C SER A 188 -3.68 16.49 -7.63
N LYS A 189 -3.99 16.09 -6.40
CA LYS A 189 -3.09 16.19 -5.26
C LYS A 189 -2.25 14.93 -5.18
N VAL A 190 -0.95 15.09 -5.31
CA VAL A 190 -0.02 13.96 -5.16
C VAL A 190 0.05 13.59 -3.69
N ILE A 191 -0.79 12.63 -3.27
CA ILE A 191 -0.70 12.02 -1.95
C ILE A 191 0.26 10.84 -2.08
N PRO A 192 1.38 10.78 -1.36
CA PRO A 192 2.28 9.63 -1.41
C PRO A 192 1.62 8.36 -0.86
N PRO A 193 1.97 7.16 -1.37
CA PRO A 193 1.43 5.90 -0.86
C PRO A 193 1.60 5.72 0.65
N GLU A 194 2.73 6.13 1.22
CA GLU A 194 3.03 6.08 2.65
C GLU A 194 2.18 7.06 3.50
N GLU A 195 1.46 7.98 2.88
CA GLU A 195 0.49 8.85 3.56
C GLU A 195 -0.95 8.34 3.38
N PHE A 196 -1.25 7.71 2.25
CA PHE A 196 -2.59 7.22 1.92
C PHE A 196 -2.91 5.89 2.61
N PHE A 197 -2.09 4.87 2.42
CA PHE A 197 -2.35 3.52 2.91
C PHE A 197 -2.39 3.37 4.44
N PRO A 198 -1.70 4.19 5.25
CA PRO A 198 -1.82 4.12 6.71
C PRO A 198 -3.25 4.27 7.25
N ALA A 199 -4.13 4.97 6.54
CA ALA A 199 -5.54 5.05 6.95
C ALA A 199 -6.21 3.67 6.92
N ILE A 200 -5.95 2.88 5.89
CA ILE A 200 -6.48 1.51 5.74
C ILE A 200 -5.73 0.56 6.69
N ALA A 201 -4.40 0.66 6.77
CA ALA A 201 -3.58 -0.17 7.66
C ALA A 201 -3.96 -0.01 9.14
N ASN A 202 -4.16 1.22 9.58
CA ASN A 202 -4.62 1.53 10.95
C ASN A 202 -6.04 1.01 11.20
N PHE A 203 -6.91 1.05 10.19
CA PHE A 203 -8.23 0.46 10.28
C PHE A 203 -8.16 -1.06 10.45
N VAL A 204 -7.34 -1.76 9.64
CA VAL A 204 -7.08 -3.20 9.78
C VAL A 204 -6.58 -3.55 11.18
N THR A 205 -5.60 -2.80 11.68
CA THR A 205 -5.06 -3.01 13.03
C THR A 205 -6.14 -2.85 14.09
N SER A 206 -6.93 -1.78 14.00
CA SER A 206 -8.03 -1.51 14.95
C SER A 206 -9.15 -2.53 14.86
N TRP A 207 -9.43 -3.05 13.67
CA TRP A 207 -10.39 -4.13 13.43
C TRP A 207 -9.98 -5.42 14.14
N ASN A 208 -8.74 -5.86 13.94
CA ASN A 208 -8.21 -7.05 14.59
C ASN A 208 -8.17 -6.90 16.11
N GLN A 209 -7.87 -5.71 16.60
CA GLN A 209 -7.91 -5.41 18.03
C GLN A 209 -9.34 -5.51 18.57
N ALA A 210 -10.34 -4.98 17.88
CA ALA A 210 -11.75 -5.07 18.29
C ALA A 210 -12.26 -6.51 18.33
N ILE A 211 -11.86 -7.37 17.38
CA ILE A 211 -12.14 -8.81 17.40
C ILE A 211 -11.59 -9.45 18.70
N ALA A 212 -10.31 -9.18 19.00
CA ALA A 212 -9.67 -9.76 20.19
C ALA A 212 -10.31 -9.26 21.49
N GLU A 213 -10.68 -8.00 21.57
CA GLU A 213 -11.31 -7.39 22.73
C GLU A 213 -12.74 -7.91 22.92
N ASN A 214 -13.55 -8.03 21.84
CA ASN A 214 -14.89 -8.63 21.91
C ASN A 214 -14.84 -10.09 22.37
N THR A 215 -13.85 -10.86 21.93
CA THR A 215 -13.65 -12.24 22.38
C THR A 215 -13.40 -12.29 23.89
N LYS A 216 -12.52 -11.45 24.43
CA LYS A 216 -12.26 -11.35 25.86
C LYS A 216 -13.50 -10.98 26.66
N ILE A 217 -14.26 -9.99 26.21
CA ILE A 217 -15.51 -9.55 26.85
C ILE A 217 -16.49 -10.73 26.99
N ARG A 218 -16.63 -11.52 25.91
CA ARG A 218 -17.52 -12.71 25.92
C ARG A 218 -17.03 -13.80 26.88
N GLU A 219 -15.73 -14.10 26.87
CA GLU A 219 -15.13 -15.08 27.78
C GLU A 219 -15.30 -14.67 29.25
N GLU A 220 -15.10 -13.39 29.57
CA GLU A 220 -15.29 -12.87 30.92
C GLU A 220 -16.77 -12.93 31.37
N ALA A 221 -17.70 -12.64 30.46
CA ALA A 221 -19.13 -12.76 30.74
C ALA A 221 -19.52 -14.21 30.99
N ALA A 222 -19.01 -15.14 30.18
CA ALA A 222 -19.28 -16.59 30.37
C ALA A 222 -18.69 -17.14 31.67
N ARG A 223 -17.59 -16.61 32.19
CA ARG A 223 -16.99 -16.99 33.48
C ARG A 223 -17.76 -16.49 34.68
N LYS A 224 -18.58 -15.44 34.52
CA LYS A 224 -19.37 -14.81 35.58
C LYS A 224 -20.82 -15.33 35.66
N ALA A 225 -21.28 -16.04 34.64
CA ALA A 225 -22.59 -16.66 34.54
C ALA A 225 -22.56 -18.07 35.12
#